data_6716c3961c725f208962d6c09666fce2
#
_entry.id   6716c3961c725f208962d6c09666fce2
#
_cell.length_a   1.000
_cell.length_b   1.000
_cell.length_c   1.000
_cell.angle_alpha   90.00
_cell.angle_beta   90.00
_cell.angle_gamma   90.00
#
_symmetry.space_group_name_H-M   'P 1'
#
loop_
_entity.id
_entity.type
_entity.pdbx_description
1 polymer ?
#
loop_
_entity_poly.entity_id
_entity_poly.type
_entity_poly.pdbx_seq_one_letter_code
_entity_poly.pdbx_strand_id
1 'polypeptide(L)'
;MASRVRKAVFPVAGLGTRFLPATKAMPKEMLTVVDRPLIQHVVDEAMQAGIEHFIFVTGRNKGVIEDHFDRQFELEQVLAARGKTSELKSLNDDLPGPGSTSFTRQQEPLGLGHAVWCARELVGNEPFALLLPDVLVQTKGKGCLAQMLDVYARHGGNIIAVDPVPDDQVKNYGVVSIGEGDGRVFPIDGMVEKPAPGTEPSNLTILGRYILQPEIFDLLSAQEQGAGGEIQITDAMLTLLKLQPFYALKYEGKTFDCGSKVGFLTANVAYALARPDIADAFTAEIKKLI
;
A
#
# COMPACT_ATOMS: atom_id res chain seq x y z
N MET A 1 17.80 -10.56 17.81
CA MET A 1 17.67 -9.65 16.65
C MET A 1 16.28 -9.82 16.10
N ALA A 2 15.60 -8.74 15.69
CA ALA A 2 14.30 -8.85 15.03
C ALA A 2 14.43 -9.68 13.75
N SER A 3 13.43 -10.52 13.46
CA SER A 3 13.38 -11.31 12.20
C SER A 3 13.29 -10.36 11.02
N ARG A 4 13.94 -10.67 9.89
CA ARG A 4 13.91 -9.83 8.71
C ARG A 4 12.53 -9.87 8.06
N VAL A 5 11.98 -8.71 7.69
CA VAL A 5 10.76 -8.62 6.90
C VAL A 5 11.08 -8.91 5.44
N ARG A 6 10.59 -10.03 4.93
CA ARG A 6 10.89 -10.52 3.56
C ARG A 6 9.67 -10.56 2.67
N LYS A 7 8.47 -10.56 3.27
CA LYS A 7 7.19 -10.74 2.59
C LYS A 7 6.38 -9.46 2.64
N ALA A 8 5.67 -9.15 1.55
CA ALA A 8 4.71 -8.05 1.50
C ALA A 8 3.36 -8.55 1.01
N VAL A 9 2.29 -8.11 1.68
CA VAL A 9 0.90 -8.41 1.35
C VAL A 9 0.25 -7.21 0.69
N PHE A 10 -0.40 -7.44 -0.45
CA PHE A 10 -1.11 -6.43 -1.25
C PHE A 10 -2.59 -6.80 -1.36
N PRO A 11 -3.50 -6.17 -0.58
CA PRO A 11 -4.93 -6.40 -0.69
C PRO A 11 -5.48 -5.74 -1.97
N VAL A 12 -5.83 -6.53 -2.96
CA VAL A 12 -6.34 -6.08 -4.27
C VAL A 12 -7.74 -6.63 -4.59
N ALA A 13 -8.47 -7.14 -3.58
CA ALA A 13 -9.80 -7.73 -3.75
C ALA A 13 -10.94 -6.70 -3.83
N GLY A 14 -10.69 -5.42 -3.52
CA GLY A 14 -11.70 -4.37 -3.44
C GLY A 14 -12.45 -4.12 -4.75
N LEU A 15 -13.73 -3.74 -4.68
CA LEU A 15 -14.61 -3.56 -5.84
C LEU A 15 -14.37 -2.26 -6.62
N GLY A 16 -13.68 -1.27 -6.03
CA GLY A 16 -13.34 -0.02 -6.70
C GLY A 16 -14.53 0.89 -7.06
N THR A 17 -15.62 0.83 -6.29
CA THR A 17 -16.90 1.51 -6.62
C THR A 17 -16.79 3.02 -6.79
N ARG A 18 -15.81 3.67 -6.14
CA ARG A 18 -15.59 5.13 -6.25
C ARG A 18 -15.18 5.59 -7.66
N PHE A 19 -14.65 4.68 -8.48
CA PHE A 19 -14.19 4.93 -9.85
C PHE A 19 -15.10 4.36 -10.94
N LEU A 20 -16.35 4.00 -10.59
CA LEU A 20 -17.31 3.65 -11.61
C LEU A 20 -17.59 4.85 -12.53
N PRO A 21 -17.75 4.62 -13.85
CA PRO A 21 -17.89 3.32 -14.53
C PRO A 21 -16.57 2.64 -14.93
N ALA A 22 -15.40 3.29 -14.80
CA ALA A 22 -14.11 2.74 -15.26
C ALA A 22 -13.79 1.37 -14.63
N THR A 23 -14.04 1.23 -13.33
CA THR A 23 -13.78 0.00 -12.57
C THR A 23 -14.82 -1.10 -12.72
N LYS A 24 -15.80 -0.90 -13.62
CA LYS A 24 -16.76 -1.93 -14.00
C LYS A 24 -16.10 -3.16 -14.63
N ALA A 25 -15.06 -2.94 -15.44
CA ALA A 25 -14.36 -3.99 -16.19
C ALA A 25 -12.86 -4.08 -15.84
N MET A 26 -12.31 -3.09 -15.15
CA MET A 26 -10.89 -3.01 -14.78
C MET A 26 -10.74 -2.83 -13.27
N PRO A 27 -9.86 -3.58 -12.60
CA PRO A 27 -9.52 -3.32 -11.21
C PRO A 27 -9.03 -1.89 -11.00
N LYS A 28 -9.41 -1.25 -9.88
CA LYS A 28 -8.91 0.10 -9.55
C LYS A 28 -7.40 0.15 -9.45
N GLU A 29 -6.79 -0.94 -9.03
CA GLU A 29 -5.34 -1.10 -8.87
C GLU A 29 -4.59 -1.06 -10.21
N MET A 30 -5.31 -1.26 -11.32
CA MET A 30 -4.78 -1.16 -12.70
C MET A 30 -5.01 0.21 -13.33
N LEU A 31 -5.66 1.16 -12.65
CA LEU A 31 -5.69 2.55 -13.10
C LEU A 31 -4.27 3.12 -13.09
N THR A 32 -3.90 3.81 -14.17
CA THR A 32 -2.53 4.26 -14.37
C THR A 32 -2.30 5.66 -13.80
N VAL A 33 -1.19 5.84 -13.10
CA VAL A 33 -0.60 7.14 -12.80
C VAL A 33 0.52 7.35 -13.80
N VAL A 34 0.32 8.29 -14.73
CA VAL A 34 1.06 8.49 -15.97
C VAL A 34 0.95 7.24 -16.86
N ASP A 35 1.93 6.35 -16.86
CA ASP A 35 2.02 5.17 -17.71
C ASP A 35 2.15 3.85 -16.92
N ARG A 36 2.11 3.90 -15.57
CA ARG A 36 2.26 2.73 -14.70
C ARG A 36 1.00 2.51 -13.84
N PRO A 37 0.47 1.29 -13.72
CA PRO A 37 -0.64 0.98 -12.82
C PRO A 37 -0.31 1.32 -11.36
N LEU A 38 -1.32 1.69 -10.57
CA LEU A 38 -1.18 1.96 -9.14
C LEU A 38 -0.43 0.83 -8.42
N ILE A 39 -0.81 -0.40 -8.69
CA ILE A 39 -0.20 -1.58 -8.05
C ILE A 39 1.29 -1.69 -8.36
N GLN A 40 1.74 -1.32 -9.58
CA GLN A 40 3.15 -1.36 -9.95
C GLN A 40 3.97 -0.40 -9.09
N HIS A 41 3.50 0.84 -8.89
CA HIS A 41 4.20 1.80 -8.01
C HIS A 41 4.41 1.26 -6.59
N VAL A 42 3.42 0.54 -6.06
CA VAL A 42 3.47 0.00 -4.70
C VAL A 42 4.37 -1.25 -4.63
N VAL A 43 4.36 -2.07 -5.66
CA VAL A 43 5.29 -3.22 -5.78
C VAL A 43 6.72 -2.73 -5.95
N ASP A 44 6.97 -1.70 -6.77
CA ASP A 44 8.29 -1.08 -6.93
C ASP A 44 8.85 -0.55 -5.60
N GLU A 45 8.00 0.10 -4.78
CA GLU A 45 8.39 0.55 -3.44
C GLU A 45 8.85 -0.63 -2.57
N ALA A 46 8.12 -1.74 -2.62
CA ALA A 46 8.46 -2.95 -1.87
C ALA A 46 9.74 -3.63 -2.40
N MET A 47 9.92 -3.71 -3.72
CA MET A 47 11.13 -4.23 -4.35
C MET A 47 12.36 -3.40 -3.95
N GLN A 48 12.26 -2.07 -4.04
CA GLN A 48 13.32 -1.14 -3.65
C GLN A 48 13.67 -1.20 -2.14
N ALA A 49 12.69 -1.56 -1.31
CA ALA A 49 12.88 -1.78 0.13
C ALA A 49 13.53 -3.14 0.46
N GLY A 50 13.71 -4.02 -0.55
CA GLY A 50 14.34 -5.32 -0.38
C GLY A 50 13.37 -6.45 0.04
N ILE A 51 12.09 -6.31 -0.25
CA ILE A 51 11.10 -7.40 -0.13
C ILE A 51 11.43 -8.47 -1.17
N GLU A 52 11.31 -9.72 -0.77
CA GLU A 52 11.68 -10.88 -1.58
C GLU A 52 10.45 -11.66 -2.08
N HIS A 53 9.30 -11.53 -1.42
CA HIS A 53 8.09 -12.26 -1.78
C HIS A 53 6.85 -11.37 -1.71
N PHE A 54 6.08 -11.35 -2.80
CA PHE A 54 4.94 -10.46 -3.04
C PHE A 54 3.65 -11.28 -3.04
N ILE A 55 2.77 -11.04 -2.07
CA ILE A 55 1.55 -11.81 -1.85
C ILE A 55 0.35 -10.94 -2.19
N PHE A 56 -0.34 -11.27 -3.27
CA PHE A 56 -1.53 -10.55 -3.71
C PHE A 56 -2.79 -11.26 -3.20
N VAL A 57 -3.61 -10.54 -2.43
CA VAL A 57 -4.92 -11.03 -2.00
C VAL A 57 -5.97 -10.51 -2.98
N THR A 58 -6.29 -11.34 -3.96
CA THR A 58 -7.17 -11.01 -5.07
C THR A 58 -8.63 -11.35 -4.79
N GLY A 59 -9.51 -10.89 -5.67
CA GLY A 59 -10.92 -11.21 -5.69
C GLY A 59 -11.39 -11.67 -7.07
N ARG A 60 -12.68 -11.71 -7.27
CA ARG A 60 -13.27 -11.99 -8.58
C ARG A 60 -12.94 -10.87 -9.58
N ASN A 61 -12.67 -11.21 -10.83
CA ASN A 61 -12.35 -10.29 -11.94
C ASN A 61 -11.04 -9.50 -11.74
N LYS A 62 -10.03 -10.11 -11.09
CA LYS A 62 -8.71 -9.50 -10.85
C LYS A 62 -7.58 -10.14 -11.67
N GLY A 63 -7.89 -11.03 -12.64
CA GLY A 63 -6.89 -11.75 -13.44
C GLY A 63 -5.89 -10.85 -14.15
N VAL A 64 -6.30 -9.65 -14.59
CA VAL A 64 -5.36 -8.68 -15.21
C VAL A 64 -4.22 -8.22 -14.28
N ILE A 65 -4.35 -8.38 -12.95
CA ILE A 65 -3.26 -8.11 -12.00
C ILE A 65 -2.25 -9.26 -12.06
N GLU A 66 -2.73 -10.50 -12.17
CA GLU A 66 -1.88 -11.68 -12.36
C GLU A 66 -1.12 -11.57 -13.68
N ASP A 67 -1.84 -11.30 -14.78
CA ASP A 67 -1.28 -11.10 -16.12
C ASP A 67 -0.23 -9.96 -16.16
N HIS A 68 -0.43 -8.89 -15.36
CA HIS A 68 0.47 -7.75 -15.31
C HIS A 68 1.84 -8.11 -14.72
N PHE A 69 1.88 -9.02 -13.73
CA PHE A 69 3.11 -9.48 -13.10
C PHE A 69 3.66 -10.78 -13.70
N ASP A 70 3.12 -11.22 -14.84
CA ASP A 70 3.63 -12.35 -15.60
C ASP A 70 4.36 -11.88 -16.86
N ARG A 71 5.17 -12.75 -17.43
CA ARG A 71 5.91 -12.47 -18.67
C ARG A 71 4.99 -12.42 -19.87
N GLN A 72 5.14 -11.38 -20.67
CA GLN A 72 4.41 -11.18 -21.93
C GLN A 72 5.25 -11.70 -23.11
N PHE A 73 5.39 -13.03 -23.21
CA PHE A 73 6.33 -13.70 -24.14
C PHE A 73 6.19 -13.22 -25.58
N GLU A 74 4.98 -13.10 -26.11
CA GLU A 74 4.74 -12.65 -27.50
C GLU A 74 5.17 -11.19 -27.69
N LEU A 75 4.89 -10.32 -26.72
CA LEU A 75 5.31 -8.92 -26.74
C LEU A 75 6.84 -8.82 -26.70
N GLU A 76 7.48 -9.55 -25.81
CA GLU A 76 8.94 -9.61 -25.70
C GLU A 76 9.59 -10.02 -27.03
N GLN A 77 9.05 -11.05 -27.70
CA GLN A 77 9.52 -11.51 -29.01
C GLN A 77 9.41 -10.41 -30.08
N VAL A 78 8.26 -9.71 -30.12
CA VAL A 78 8.02 -8.62 -31.07
C VAL A 78 8.98 -7.44 -30.81
N LEU A 79 9.19 -7.05 -29.53
CA LEU A 79 10.13 -5.98 -29.19
C LEU A 79 11.57 -6.35 -29.57
N ALA A 80 11.99 -7.57 -29.26
CA ALA A 80 13.31 -8.08 -29.63
C ALA A 80 13.51 -8.08 -31.16
N ALA A 81 12.56 -8.59 -31.94
CA ALA A 81 12.61 -8.62 -33.40
C ALA A 81 12.67 -7.22 -34.03
N ARG A 82 12.08 -6.20 -33.36
CA ARG A 82 12.11 -4.80 -33.81
C ARG A 82 13.31 -4.01 -33.28
N GLY A 83 14.22 -4.61 -32.53
CA GLY A 83 15.38 -3.95 -31.94
C GLY A 83 15.02 -2.93 -30.84
N LYS A 84 13.82 -3.02 -30.24
CA LYS A 84 13.33 -2.13 -29.18
C LYS A 84 13.86 -2.57 -27.81
N THR A 85 15.17 -2.43 -27.62
CA THR A 85 15.89 -2.97 -26.45
C THR A 85 15.59 -2.20 -25.17
N SER A 86 15.32 -0.89 -25.24
CA SER A 86 14.96 -0.07 -24.08
C SER A 86 13.59 -0.45 -23.52
N GLU A 87 12.60 -0.62 -24.41
CA GLU A 87 11.25 -1.01 -24.03
C GLU A 87 11.23 -2.44 -23.47
N LEU A 88 11.99 -3.36 -24.10
CA LEU A 88 12.14 -4.73 -23.62
C LEU A 88 12.80 -4.78 -22.23
N LYS A 89 13.84 -3.97 -22.03
CA LYS A 89 14.51 -3.88 -20.73
C LYS A 89 13.54 -3.33 -19.66
N SER A 90 12.83 -2.24 -19.96
CA SER A 90 11.84 -1.66 -19.02
C SER A 90 10.77 -2.68 -18.64
N LEU A 91 10.24 -3.42 -19.61
CA LEU A 91 9.22 -4.45 -19.37
C LEU A 91 9.73 -5.55 -18.41
N ASN A 92 10.98 -5.97 -18.54
CA ASN A 92 11.56 -7.02 -17.70
C ASN A 92 12.01 -6.52 -16.32
N ASP A 93 12.50 -5.27 -16.22
CA ASP A 93 12.94 -4.67 -14.96
C ASP A 93 11.76 -4.43 -13.99
N ASP A 94 10.53 -4.34 -14.50
CA ASP A 94 9.32 -4.13 -13.73
C ASP A 94 8.75 -5.41 -13.08
N LEU A 95 9.27 -6.58 -13.46
CA LEU A 95 8.76 -7.86 -12.97
C LEU A 95 9.50 -8.33 -11.71
N PRO A 96 8.78 -8.78 -10.68
CA PRO A 96 9.37 -9.59 -9.61
C PRO A 96 10.02 -10.84 -10.16
N GLY A 97 11.07 -11.33 -9.49
CA GLY A 97 11.80 -12.51 -9.95
C GLY A 97 10.94 -13.79 -9.98
N PRO A 98 11.34 -14.82 -10.75
CA PRO A 98 10.60 -16.09 -10.82
C PRO A 98 10.37 -16.69 -9.43
N GLY A 99 9.11 -17.08 -9.13
CA GLY A 99 8.71 -17.69 -7.85
C GLY A 99 8.59 -16.71 -6.67
N SER A 100 8.79 -15.41 -6.88
CA SER A 100 8.67 -14.41 -5.83
C SER A 100 7.25 -13.85 -5.67
N THR A 101 6.29 -14.23 -6.50
CA THR A 101 4.89 -13.82 -6.43
C THR A 101 3.98 -14.97 -6.02
N SER A 102 2.96 -14.67 -5.20
CA SER A 102 1.88 -15.59 -4.85
C SER A 102 0.55 -14.87 -4.88
N PHE A 103 -0.50 -15.59 -5.29
CA PHE A 103 -1.86 -15.08 -5.35
C PHE A 103 -2.76 -15.95 -4.47
N THR A 104 -3.53 -15.30 -3.58
CA THR A 104 -4.60 -15.94 -2.80
C THR A 104 -5.89 -15.15 -2.97
N ARG A 105 -7.01 -15.71 -2.52
CA ARG A 105 -8.32 -15.10 -2.80
C ARG A 105 -9.06 -14.76 -1.52
N GLN A 106 -9.55 -13.52 -1.49
CA GLN A 106 -10.64 -13.12 -0.62
C GLN A 106 -11.95 -13.44 -1.33
N GLN A 107 -12.64 -14.50 -0.91
CA GLN A 107 -13.89 -14.97 -1.57
C GLN A 107 -15.09 -14.10 -1.23
N GLU A 108 -15.11 -13.47 -0.04
CA GLU A 108 -16.16 -12.59 0.44
C GLU A 108 -15.59 -11.22 0.83
N PRO A 109 -16.27 -10.12 0.51
CA PRO A 109 -15.76 -8.76 0.75
C PRO A 109 -15.99 -8.33 2.22
N LEU A 110 -15.40 -9.05 3.16
CA LEU A 110 -15.55 -8.85 4.61
C LEU A 110 -14.58 -7.81 5.21
N GLY A 111 -13.99 -6.95 4.40
CA GLY A 111 -13.12 -5.86 4.86
C GLY A 111 -11.61 -6.18 4.77
N LEU A 112 -10.79 -5.19 5.17
CA LEU A 112 -9.33 -5.24 5.04
C LEU A 112 -8.72 -6.30 5.96
N GLY A 113 -9.18 -6.43 7.20
CA GLY A 113 -8.69 -7.44 8.13
C GLY A 113 -8.88 -8.86 7.59
N HIS A 114 -10.04 -9.15 6.98
CA HIS A 114 -10.29 -10.44 6.34
C HIS A 114 -9.37 -10.67 5.12
N ALA A 115 -9.12 -9.63 4.31
CA ALA A 115 -8.16 -9.75 3.20
C ALA A 115 -6.76 -10.11 3.70
N VAL A 116 -6.29 -9.45 4.76
CA VAL A 116 -4.99 -9.76 5.39
C VAL A 116 -4.98 -11.20 5.94
N TRP A 117 -6.04 -11.61 6.62
CA TRP A 117 -6.16 -12.98 7.14
C TRP A 117 -6.10 -14.05 6.04
N CYS A 118 -6.63 -13.77 4.84
CA CYS A 118 -6.52 -14.69 3.70
C CYS A 118 -5.08 -14.95 3.25
N ALA A 119 -4.11 -14.11 3.64
CA ALA A 119 -2.70 -14.29 3.31
C ALA A 119 -1.92 -15.12 4.33
N ARG A 120 -2.50 -15.50 5.49
CA ARG A 120 -1.80 -16.12 6.63
C ARG A 120 -0.95 -17.34 6.27
N GLU A 121 -1.46 -18.24 5.43
CA GLU A 121 -0.74 -19.45 5.03
C GLU A 121 0.51 -19.15 4.19
N LEU A 122 0.46 -18.09 3.37
CA LEU A 122 1.58 -17.65 2.53
C LEU A 122 2.60 -16.84 3.34
N VAL A 123 2.13 -16.05 4.30
CA VAL A 123 3.00 -15.30 5.22
C VAL A 123 3.66 -16.25 6.21
N GLY A 124 2.90 -17.18 6.77
CA GLY A 124 3.39 -18.08 7.84
C GLY A 124 3.71 -17.33 9.12
N ASN A 125 4.67 -17.81 9.87
CA ASN A 125 5.08 -17.24 11.16
C ASN A 125 6.27 -16.26 11.01
N GLU A 126 6.13 -15.29 10.11
CA GLU A 126 7.14 -14.27 9.83
C GLU A 126 6.53 -12.86 9.92
N PRO A 127 7.31 -11.83 10.35
CA PRO A 127 6.86 -10.45 10.19
C PRO A 127 6.73 -10.12 8.71
N PHE A 128 5.74 -9.30 8.38
CA PHE A 128 5.44 -8.96 7.01
C PHE A 128 5.08 -7.48 6.83
N ALA A 129 5.30 -6.96 5.64
CA ALA A 129 4.80 -5.66 5.24
C ALA A 129 3.38 -5.79 4.68
N LEU A 130 2.51 -4.81 4.97
CA LEU A 130 1.21 -4.67 4.35
C LEU A 130 1.15 -3.33 3.65
N LEU A 131 0.87 -3.33 2.34
CA LEU A 131 0.82 -2.11 1.52
C LEU A 131 -0.52 -2.02 0.81
N LEU A 132 -1.25 -0.93 1.07
CA LEU A 132 -2.51 -0.65 0.36
C LEU A 132 -2.21 -0.05 -1.00
N PRO A 133 -2.72 -0.65 -2.11
CA PRO A 133 -2.36 -0.25 -3.46
C PRO A 133 -2.89 1.12 -3.92
N ASP A 134 -3.92 1.63 -3.24
CA ASP A 134 -4.54 2.91 -3.56
C ASP A 134 -3.93 4.11 -2.82
N VAL A 135 -2.85 3.89 -2.08
CA VAL A 135 -2.06 4.96 -1.48
C VAL A 135 -0.68 4.98 -2.12
N LEU A 136 -0.37 6.05 -2.83
CA LEU A 136 0.95 6.27 -3.41
C LEU A 136 1.78 7.20 -2.52
N VAL A 137 3.07 6.91 -2.47
CA VAL A 137 4.04 7.70 -1.70
C VAL A 137 5.18 8.13 -2.62
N GLN A 138 5.40 9.43 -2.71
CA GLN A 138 6.52 10.00 -3.46
C GLN A 138 7.58 10.51 -2.49
N THR A 139 8.82 10.05 -2.64
CA THR A 139 9.96 10.43 -1.80
C THR A 139 11.11 10.95 -2.66
N LYS A 140 11.98 11.78 -2.09
CA LYS A 140 13.22 12.22 -2.74
C LYS A 140 14.43 11.34 -2.44
N GLY A 141 14.25 10.30 -1.64
CA GLY A 141 15.31 9.41 -1.17
C GLY A 141 14.76 8.01 -0.90
N LYS A 142 15.01 7.47 0.30
CA LYS A 142 14.46 6.17 0.71
C LYS A 142 12.93 6.17 0.64
N GLY A 143 12.35 5.16 0.01
CA GLY A 143 10.90 4.92 -0.01
C GLY A 143 10.32 4.78 1.40
N CYS A 144 9.01 4.95 1.55
CA CYS A 144 8.35 4.88 2.86
C CYS A 144 8.59 3.53 3.55
N LEU A 145 8.40 2.41 2.85
CA LEU A 145 8.65 1.09 3.43
C LEU A 145 10.11 0.91 3.86
N ALA A 146 11.07 1.42 3.08
CA ALA A 146 12.49 1.34 3.48
C ALA A 146 12.79 2.14 4.75
N GLN A 147 12.14 3.32 4.93
CA GLN A 147 12.22 4.08 6.17
C GLN A 147 11.59 3.32 7.36
N MET A 148 10.47 2.63 7.14
CA MET A 148 9.83 1.78 8.16
C MET A 148 10.70 0.60 8.55
N LEU A 149 11.40 -0.03 7.61
CA LEU A 149 12.33 -1.13 7.88
C LEU A 149 13.52 -0.67 8.73
N ASP A 150 14.01 0.56 8.54
CA ASP A 150 15.04 1.16 9.40
C ASP A 150 14.55 1.33 10.86
N VAL A 151 13.27 1.69 11.05
CA VAL A 151 12.64 1.78 12.37
C VAL A 151 12.46 0.39 12.97
N TYR A 152 11.95 -0.54 12.18
CA TYR A 152 11.76 -1.92 12.60
C TYR A 152 13.08 -2.59 13.03
N ALA A 153 14.15 -2.35 12.31
CA ALA A 153 15.48 -2.89 12.66
C ALA A 153 15.99 -2.38 14.02
N ARG A 154 15.58 -1.17 14.42
CA ARG A 154 15.99 -0.55 15.71
C ARG A 154 15.09 -0.94 16.88
N HIS A 155 13.78 -1.00 16.65
CA HIS A 155 12.78 -1.12 17.73
C HIS A 155 12.10 -2.49 17.77
N GLY A 156 12.06 -3.23 16.63
CA GLY A 156 11.21 -4.42 16.52
C GLY A 156 9.73 -4.07 16.57
N GLY A 157 8.89 -5.03 16.96
CA GLY A 157 7.45 -4.85 17.14
C GLY A 157 6.71 -4.60 15.84
N ASN A 158 5.73 -3.71 15.87
CA ASN A 158 4.90 -3.36 14.72
C ASN A 158 5.13 -1.89 14.35
N ILE A 159 5.19 -1.56 13.07
CA ILE A 159 5.44 -0.21 12.59
C ILE A 159 4.27 0.24 11.69
N ILE A 160 3.76 1.43 11.91
CA ILE A 160 2.71 2.04 11.08
C ILE A 160 3.23 3.37 10.53
N ALA A 161 3.16 3.56 9.22
CA ALA A 161 3.40 4.86 8.63
C ALA A 161 2.19 5.77 8.84
N VAL A 162 2.43 6.99 9.31
CA VAL A 162 1.39 7.98 9.60
C VAL A 162 1.69 9.30 8.89
N ASP A 163 0.62 10.01 8.55
CA ASP A 163 0.69 11.34 7.94
C ASP A 163 -0.37 12.26 8.59
N PRO A 164 -0.04 13.52 8.90
CA PRO A 164 -1.03 14.45 9.40
C PRO A 164 -1.99 14.84 8.28
N VAL A 165 -3.28 14.88 8.59
CA VAL A 165 -4.31 15.40 7.69
C VAL A 165 -5.03 16.58 8.32
N PRO A 166 -5.70 17.45 7.53
CA PRO A 166 -6.61 18.48 8.06
C PRO A 166 -7.68 17.87 8.96
N ASP A 167 -8.03 18.56 10.06
CA ASP A 167 -8.94 18.04 11.09
C ASP A 167 -10.32 17.64 10.55
N ASP A 168 -10.82 18.31 9.52
CA ASP A 168 -12.09 17.98 8.85
C ASP A 168 -12.07 16.65 8.08
N GLN A 169 -10.87 16.12 7.79
CA GLN A 169 -10.65 14.88 7.04
C GLN A 169 -10.37 13.67 7.93
N VAL A 170 -9.97 13.87 9.18
CA VAL A 170 -9.57 12.82 10.15
C VAL A 170 -10.61 11.70 10.26
N LYS A 171 -11.90 12.04 10.25
CA LYS A 171 -13.05 11.12 10.32
C LYS A 171 -13.10 10.05 9.22
N ASN A 172 -12.27 10.17 8.18
CA ASN A 172 -12.27 9.23 7.04
C ASN A 172 -11.22 8.11 7.19
N TYR A 173 -10.35 8.19 8.20
CA TYR A 173 -9.17 7.34 8.33
C TYR A 173 -9.09 6.70 9.72
N GLY A 174 -8.29 5.65 9.82
CA GLY A 174 -7.79 5.19 11.10
C GLY A 174 -6.80 6.23 11.66
N VAL A 175 -6.88 6.49 12.96
CA VAL A 175 -6.10 7.53 13.65
C VAL A 175 -5.35 6.90 14.81
N VAL A 176 -4.10 7.33 15.04
CA VAL A 176 -3.30 6.86 16.17
C VAL A 176 -3.22 7.89 17.30
N SER A 177 -3.20 7.41 18.55
CA SER A 177 -2.73 8.14 19.72
C SER A 177 -1.26 7.81 19.93
N ILE A 178 -0.42 8.82 20.17
CA ILE A 178 1.03 8.65 20.28
C ILE A 178 1.55 9.21 21.61
N GLY A 179 2.52 8.50 22.20
CA GLY A 179 3.30 8.97 23.33
C GLY A 179 4.46 9.90 22.95
N GLU A 180 5.30 10.22 23.91
CA GLU A 180 6.54 10.96 23.67
C GLU A 180 7.49 10.14 22.78
N GLY A 181 7.97 10.75 21.70
CA GLY A 181 8.80 10.10 20.71
C GLY A 181 10.09 10.84 20.41
N ASP A 182 10.95 10.22 19.61
CA ASP A 182 12.20 10.79 19.13
C ASP A 182 12.07 11.20 17.65
N GLY A 183 11.98 12.49 17.43
CA GLY A 183 11.92 13.10 16.11
C GLY A 183 10.68 12.69 15.30
N ARG A 184 10.78 11.63 14.48
CA ARG A 184 9.71 11.16 13.60
C ARG A 184 9.13 9.81 14.00
N VAL A 185 9.66 9.19 15.06
CA VAL A 185 9.22 7.87 15.54
C VAL A 185 8.59 8.03 16.91
N PHE A 186 7.36 7.54 17.07
CA PHE A 186 6.57 7.69 18.28
C PHE A 186 6.02 6.33 18.70
N PRO A 187 6.01 5.98 19.99
CA PRO A 187 5.22 4.85 20.46
C PRO A 187 3.73 5.16 20.24
N ILE A 188 2.98 4.13 19.85
CA ILE A 188 1.52 4.22 19.72
C ILE A 188 0.91 3.73 21.03
N ASP A 189 0.02 4.54 21.60
CA ASP A 189 -0.70 4.23 22.83
C ASP A 189 -2.15 3.79 22.58
N GLY A 190 -2.67 4.08 21.39
CA GLY A 190 -4.03 3.72 20.98
C GLY A 190 -4.27 3.99 19.50
N MET A 191 -5.39 3.46 19.00
CA MET A 191 -5.85 3.73 17.63
C MET A 191 -7.37 3.61 17.53
N VAL A 192 -7.96 4.36 16.63
CA VAL A 192 -9.42 4.40 16.40
C VAL A 192 -9.69 4.43 14.90
N GLU A 193 -10.54 3.53 14.41
CA GLU A 193 -11.02 3.55 13.03
C GLU A 193 -12.15 4.57 12.87
N LYS A 194 -11.95 5.53 11.98
CA LYS A 194 -12.96 6.57 11.62
C LYS A 194 -13.64 7.20 12.83
N PRO A 195 -12.88 7.93 13.67
CA PRO A 195 -13.44 8.51 14.89
C PRO A 195 -14.60 9.47 14.59
N ALA A 196 -15.54 9.57 15.51
CA ALA A 196 -16.57 10.60 15.44
C ALA A 196 -15.94 12.00 15.56
N PRO A 197 -16.43 13.02 14.85
CA PRO A 197 -15.87 14.36 14.94
C PRO A 197 -15.75 14.88 16.38
N GLY A 198 -14.56 15.33 16.77
CA GLY A 198 -14.24 15.81 18.12
C GLY A 198 -13.85 14.71 19.12
N THR A 199 -13.74 13.44 18.68
CA THR A 199 -13.26 12.33 19.52
C THR A 199 -11.92 11.76 19.04
N GLU A 200 -11.37 12.32 17.99
CA GLU A 200 -10.08 11.92 17.41
C GLU A 200 -8.94 12.17 18.42
N PRO A 201 -8.07 11.17 18.66
CA PRO A 201 -6.96 11.33 19.61
C PRO A 201 -5.83 12.21 19.08
N SER A 202 -5.74 12.37 17.76
CA SER A 202 -4.77 13.20 17.05
C SER A 202 -5.23 13.44 15.60
N ASN A 203 -4.43 14.17 14.82
CA ASN A 203 -4.61 14.26 13.36
C ASN A 203 -3.65 13.34 12.57
N LEU A 204 -2.95 12.43 13.25
CA LEU A 204 -2.06 11.46 12.62
C LEU A 204 -2.85 10.26 12.12
N THR A 205 -3.02 10.19 10.82
CA THR A 205 -3.79 9.12 10.18
C THR A 205 -2.90 7.99 9.69
N ILE A 206 -3.45 6.79 9.70
CA ILE A 206 -2.80 5.57 9.24
C ILE A 206 -2.75 5.58 7.71
N LEU A 207 -1.54 5.48 7.17
CA LEU A 207 -1.28 5.71 5.75
C LEU A 207 -1.51 4.49 4.85
N GLY A 208 -1.83 3.32 5.40
CA GLY A 208 -1.90 2.10 4.59
C GLY A 208 -0.53 1.48 4.27
N ARG A 209 0.46 1.76 5.09
CA ARG A 209 1.77 1.10 5.12
C ARG A 209 2.02 0.58 6.53
N TYR A 210 2.25 -0.73 6.65
CA TYR A 210 2.42 -1.40 7.92
C TYR A 210 3.55 -2.42 7.86
N ILE A 211 4.24 -2.62 8.98
CA ILE A 211 5.01 -3.82 9.28
C ILE A 211 4.34 -4.45 10.49
N LEU A 212 3.86 -5.69 10.33
CA LEU A 212 3.08 -6.39 11.35
C LEU A 212 3.73 -7.71 11.72
N GLN A 213 3.54 -8.10 12.98
CA GLN A 213 3.92 -9.41 13.47
C GLN A 213 2.83 -10.45 13.14
N PRO A 214 3.20 -11.72 12.94
CA PRO A 214 2.28 -12.78 12.50
C PRO A 214 1.15 -13.07 13.50
N GLU A 215 1.29 -12.73 14.77
CA GLU A 215 0.26 -12.91 15.79
C GLU A 215 -1.03 -12.13 15.47
N ILE A 216 -0.98 -11.17 14.57
CA ILE A 216 -2.18 -10.49 14.06
C ILE A 216 -3.18 -11.48 13.43
N PHE A 217 -2.72 -12.58 12.85
CA PHE A 217 -3.57 -13.56 12.20
C PHE A 217 -4.49 -14.29 13.17
N ASP A 218 -4.01 -14.60 14.37
CA ASP A 218 -4.82 -15.25 15.43
C ASP A 218 -5.95 -14.31 15.87
N LEU A 219 -5.64 -13.03 16.01
CA LEU A 219 -6.62 -12.01 16.37
C LEU A 219 -7.66 -11.81 15.26
N LEU A 220 -7.22 -11.77 14.00
CA LEU A 220 -8.13 -11.66 12.86
C LEU A 220 -9.03 -12.89 12.71
N SER A 221 -8.55 -14.09 13.08
CA SER A 221 -9.35 -15.32 13.06
C SER A 221 -10.51 -15.29 14.05
N ALA A 222 -10.32 -14.63 15.18
CA ALA A 222 -11.30 -14.56 16.28
C ALA A 222 -12.20 -13.33 16.20
N GLN A 223 -11.95 -12.43 15.25
CA GLN A 223 -12.63 -11.13 15.18
C GLN A 223 -14.02 -11.26 14.55
N GLU A 224 -15.02 -10.71 15.23
CA GLU A 224 -16.34 -10.50 14.67
C GLU A 224 -16.37 -9.27 13.75
N GLN A 225 -17.41 -9.16 12.91
CA GLN A 225 -17.62 -8.00 12.06
C GLN A 225 -17.86 -6.74 12.92
N GLY A 226 -17.06 -5.72 12.70
CA GLY A 226 -17.14 -4.43 13.38
C GLY A 226 -17.93 -3.37 12.58
N ALA A 227 -17.44 -2.14 12.62
CA ALA A 227 -18.05 -1.02 11.92
C ALA A 227 -18.24 -1.31 10.41
N GLY A 228 -19.46 -1.09 9.91
CA GLY A 228 -19.83 -1.32 8.51
C GLY A 228 -20.01 -2.80 8.13
N GLY A 229 -20.03 -3.74 9.07
CA GLY A 229 -20.10 -5.18 8.81
C GLY A 229 -18.79 -5.77 8.28
N GLU A 230 -17.67 -5.07 8.48
CA GLU A 230 -16.34 -5.45 8.02
C GLU A 230 -15.44 -5.89 9.17
N ILE A 231 -14.53 -6.79 8.91
CA ILE A 231 -13.42 -7.12 9.82
C ILE A 231 -12.35 -6.06 9.63
N GLN A 232 -12.23 -5.15 10.61
CA GLN A 232 -11.30 -4.03 10.56
C GLN A 232 -9.92 -4.44 11.07
N ILE A 233 -8.88 -4.14 10.30
CA ILE A 233 -7.50 -4.41 10.74
C ILE A 233 -7.12 -3.54 11.95
N THR A 234 -7.67 -2.33 12.05
CA THR A 234 -7.41 -1.40 13.14
C THR A 234 -7.84 -1.98 14.49
N ASP A 235 -8.96 -2.70 14.55
CA ASP A 235 -9.44 -3.34 15.78
C ASP A 235 -8.52 -4.50 16.22
N ALA A 236 -8.05 -5.30 15.25
CA ALA A 236 -7.08 -6.35 15.53
C ALA A 236 -5.74 -5.77 16.00
N MET A 237 -5.25 -4.69 15.37
CA MET A 237 -4.03 -3.99 15.79
C MET A 237 -4.18 -3.38 17.20
N LEU A 238 -5.34 -2.81 17.53
CA LEU A 238 -5.62 -2.29 18.86
C LEU A 238 -5.58 -3.39 19.94
N THR A 239 -6.00 -4.59 19.58
CA THR A 239 -5.89 -5.75 20.48
C THR A 239 -4.43 -6.22 20.58
N LEU A 240 -3.70 -6.27 19.48
CA LEU A 240 -2.29 -6.66 19.45
C LEU A 240 -1.40 -5.64 20.20
N LEU A 241 -1.77 -4.36 20.21
CA LEU A 241 -1.08 -3.29 20.94
C LEU A 241 -0.97 -3.57 22.44
N LYS A 242 -1.92 -4.32 23.01
CA LYS A 242 -1.88 -4.74 24.43
C LYS A 242 -0.81 -5.82 24.72
N LEU A 243 -0.32 -6.47 23.68
CA LEU A 243 0.60 -7.61 23.74
C LEU A 243 2.00 -7.26 23.22
N GLN A 244 2.07 -6.34 22.27
CA GLN A 244 3.30 -6.02 21.55
C GLN A 244 3.41 -4.51 21.30
N PRO A 245 4.64 -3.95 21.23
CA PRO A 245 4.83 -2.54 20.93
C PRO A 245 4.47 -2.21 19.49
N PHE A 246 3.88 -1.02 19.31
CA PHE A 246 3.64 -0.38 18.04
C PHE A 246 4.33 0.97 17.98
N TYR A 247 4.89 1.32 16.83
CA TYR A 247 5.53 2.60 16.58
C TYR A 247 4.93 3.26 15.35
N ALA A 248 4.61 4.53 15.47
CA ALA A 248 4.23 5.40 14.37
C ALA A 248 5.48 6.03 13.75
N LEU A 249 5.59 5.99 12.43
CA LEU A 249 6.62 6.71 11.68
C LEU A 249 5.98 7.83 10.86
N LYS A 250 6.31 9.09 11.18
CA LYS A 250 6.16 10.22 10.25
C LYS A 250 7.26 10.14 9.20
N TYR A 251 6.97 9.50 8.06
CA TYR A 251 7.97 9.31 7.01
C TYR A 251 8.29 10.62 6.25
N GLU A 252 9.40 10.64 5.55
CA GLU A 252 9.75 11.74 4.64
C GLU A 252 9.22 11.43 3.23
N GLY A 253 8.25 12.22 2.77
CA GLY A 253 7.63 12.03 1.47
C GLY A 253 6.32 12.77 1.35
N LYS A 254 5.61 12.53 0.26
CA LYS A 254 4.28 13.07 -0.01
C LYS A 254 3.32 11.93 -0.32
N THR A 255 2.20 11.94 0.38
CA THR A 255 1.12 10.95 0.21
C THR A 255 0.12 11.40 -0.85
N PHE A 256 -0.42 10.43 -1.60
CA PHE A 256 -1.55 10.61 -2.51
C PHE A 256 -2.56 9.50 -2.27
N ASP A 257 -3.76 9.88 -1.78
CA ASP A 257 -4.91 8.96 -1.67
C ASP A 257 -5.56 8.77 -3.05
N CYS A 258 -5.05 7.78 -3.79
CA CYS A 258 -5.60 7.39 -5.08
C CYS A 258 -6.91 6.58 -4.95
N GLY A 259 -7.43 6.37 -3.76
CA GLY A 259 -8.79 5.88 -3.52
C GLY A 259 -9.86 6.95 -3.76
N SER A 260 -9.47 8.23 -3.87
CA SER A 260 -10.33 9.36 -4.23
C SER A 260 -10.01 9.89 -5.63
N LYS A 261 -11.01 10.45 -6.34
CA LYS A 261 -10.79 11.01 -7.69
C LYS A 261 -9.82 12.17 -7.67
N VAL A 262 -9.93 13.07 -6.69
CA VAL A 262 -9.03 14.23 -6.57
C VAL A 262 -7.62 13.78 -6.25
N GLY A 263 -7.43 12.88 -5.27
CA GLY A 263 -6.10 12.35 -4.93
C GLY A 263 -5.45 11.62 -6.10
N PHE A 264 -6.22 10.84 -6.86
CA PHE A 264 -5.74 10.16 -8.07
C PHE A 264 -5.25 11.15 -9.14
N LEU A 265 -6.04 12.20 -9.44
CA LEU A 265 -5.64 13.24 -10.39
C LEU A 265 -4.43 14.03 -9.89
N THR A 266 -4.37 14.34 -8.59
CA THR A 266 -3.22 15.03 -7.98
C THR A 266 -1.96 14.17 -8.07
N ALA A 267 -2.08 12.85 -7.86
CA ALA A 267 -0.98 11.91 -8.06
C ALA A 267 -0.48 11.95 -9.51
N ASN A 268 -1.39 11.87 -10.50
CA ASN A 268 -1.01 11.96 -11.91
C ASN A 268 -0.20 13.23 -12.21
N VAL A 269 -0.65 14.39 -11.74
CA VAL A 269 0.06 15.65 -11.93
C VAL A 269 1.43 15.62 -11.25
N ALA A 270 1.50 15.16 -10.00
CA ALA A 270 2.75 15.15 -9.24
C ALA A 270 3.80 14.20 -9.86
N TYR A 271 3.36 13.02 -10.28
CA TYR A 271 4.24 12.03 -10.92
C TYR A 271 4.67 12.48 -12.31
N ALA A 272 3.78 13.09 -13.11
CA ALA A 272 4.14 13.66 -14.41
C ALA A 272 5.18 14.79 -14.28
N LEU A 273 5.01 15.68 -13.29
CA LEU A 273 5.97 16.76 -13.01
C LEU A 273 7.33 16.26 -12.49
N ALA A 274 7.38 15.05 -11.94
CA ALA A 274 8.63 14.43 -11.47
C ALA A 274 9.36 13.64 -12.58
N ARG A 275 8.76 13.48 -13.76
CA ARG A 275 9.30 12.71 -14.90
C ARG A 275 10.13 13.63 -15.82
N PRO A 276 11.47 13.49 -15.91
CA PRO A 276 12.31 14.36 -16.73
C PRO A 276 11.96 14.38 -18.22
N ASP A 277 11.42 13.26 -18.74
CA ASP A 277 11.07 13.08 -20.15
C ASP A 277 9.81 13.85 -20.57
N ILE A 278 8.91 14.19 -19.64
CA ILE A 278 7.63 14.85 -19.94
C ILE A 278 7.37 16.12 -19.12
N ALA A 279 8.09 16.37 -18.03
CA ALA A 279 7.79 17.44 -17.06
C ALA A 279 7.65 18.81 -17.69
N ASP A 280 8.58 19.22 -18.56
CA ASP A 280 8.58 20.55 -19.18
C ASP A 280 7.39 20.72 -20.14
N ALA A 281 7.16 19.75 -21.03
CA ALA A 281 6.04 19.76 -21.96
C ALA A 281 4.70 19.73 -21.21
N PHE A 282 4.58 18.88 -20.20
CA PHE A 282 3.37 18.78 -19.38
C PHE A 282 3.10 20.08 -18.60
N THR A 283 4.14 20.70 -18.02
CA THR A 283 4.02 21.99 -17.33
C THR A 283 3.52 23.07 -18.26
N ALA A 284 4.02 23.12 -19.51
CA ALA A 284 3.58 24.09 -20.50
C ALA A 284 2.10 23.93 -20.87
N GLU A 285 1.63 22.69 -20.99
CA GLU A 285 0.22 22.41 -21.29
C GLU A 285 -0.72 22.73 -20.10
N ILE A 286 -0.34 22.34 -18.87
CA ILE A 286 -1.14 22.66 -17.67
C ILE A 286 -1.32 24.17 -17.50
N LYS A 287 -0.26 24.98 -17.72
CA LYS A 287 -0.35 26.43 -17.61
C LYS A 287 -1.34 27.08 -18.58
N LYS A 288 -1.74 26.39 -19.64
CA LYS A 288 -2.79 26.87 -20.58
C LYS A 288 -4.19 26.58 -20.08
N LEU A 289 -4.35 25.68 -19.10
CA LEU A 289 -5.65 25.23 -18.59
C LEU A 289 -6.08 25.95 -17.31
N ILE A 290 -5.15 26.58 -16.63
CA ILE A 290 -5.34 27.33 -15.37
C ILE A 290 -4.86 28.78 -15.53
#